data_46df5445005928554cf54f111eb49d86
#
_entry.id   46df5445005928554cf54f111eb49d86
#
_cell.length_a   1.000
_cell.length_b   1.000
_cell.length_c   1.000
_cell.angle_alpha   90.00
_cell.angle_beta   90.00
_cell.angle_gamma   90.00
#
_symmetry.space_group_name_H-M   'P 1'
#
loop_
_entity.id
_entity.type
_entity.pdbx_description
1 polymer ?
#
loop_
_entity_poly.entity_id
_entity_poly.type
_entity_poly.pdbx_seq_one_letter_code
_entity_poly.pdbx_strand_id
1 'polypeptide(L)'
;MASDVRRVNWTAISLTAAGVMGAALAALLLAAPTKDGAVDWFAPMIPGGWMAWTLPVALFFWVIASLLVTFTLLAIRFPETPRVGVLRIETTRGDRLFISLLGSAFISLGWLFFFGAPVWGALIVCLVYAAAVFRWV
;
A
#
# COMPACT_ATOMS: atom_id res chain seq x y z
N MET A 1 8.07 -35.36 -26.42
CA MET A 1 8.74 -34.72 -25.24
C MET A 1 7.70 -33.94 -24.47
N ALA A 2 7.28 -34.49 -23.36
CA ALA A 2 6.44 -33.72 -22.44
C ALA A 2 7.31 -32.60 -21.87
N SER A 3 7.05 -31.36 -22.24
CA SER A 3 7.64 -30.22 -21.54
C SER A 3 7.17 -30.31 -20.10
N ASP A 4 8.10 -30.54 -19.21
CA ASP A 4 7.86 -30.48 -17.76
C ASP A 4 7.59 -29.02 -17.44
N VAL A 5 6.35 -28.61 -17.69
CA VAL A 5 5.86 -27.30 -17.26
C VAL A 5 5.79 -27.38 -15.74
N ARG A 6 6.85 -26.93 -15.08
CA ARG A 6 6.85 -26.77 -13.61
C ARG A 6 5.56 -26.09 -13.21
N ARG A 7 4.65 -26.83 -12.61
CA ARG A 7 3.44 -26.25 -12.05
C ARG A 7 3.85 -25.26 -10.98
N VAL A 8 3.57 -24.00 -11.23
CA VAL A 8 3.86 -22.94 -10.27
C VAL A 8 3.05 -23.18 -9.00
N ASN A 9 3.74 -23.34 -7.88
CA ASN A 9 3.09 -23.53 -6.59
C ASN A 9 2.68 -22.18 -6.01
N TRP A 10 1.48 -21.73 -6.37
CA TRP A 10 0.94 -20.45 -5.91
C TRP A 10 0.74 -20.39 -4.40
N THR A 11 0.44 -21.51 -3.76
CA THR A 11 0.32 -21.58 -2.31
C THR A 11 1.67 -21.26 -1.65
N ALA A 12 2.76 -21.85 -2.14
CA ALA A 12 4.10 -21.58 -1.61
C ALA A 12 4.51 -20.12 -1.84
N ILE A 13 4.26 -19.58 -3.03
CA ILE A 13 4.56 -18.18 -3.37
C ILE A 13 3.77 -17.22 -2.49
N SER A 14 2.48 -17.44 -2.34
CA SER A 14 1.60 -16.60 -1.52
C SER A 14 1.99 -16.65 -0.04
N LEU A 15 2.29 -17.84 0.49
CA LEU A 15 2.74 -18.01 1.87
C LEU A 15 4.10 -17.36 2.10
N THR A 16 5.03 -17.47 1.16
CA THR A 16 6.35 -16.83 1.24
C THR A 16 6.20 -15.31 1.24
N ALA A 17 5.40 -14.77 0.33
CA ALA A 17 5.13 -13.33 0.27
C ALA A 17 4.48 -12.82 1.57
N ALA A 18 3.46 -13.52 2.07
CA ALA A 18 2.80 -13.18 3.32
C ALA A 18 3.77 -13.26 4.50
N GLY A 19 4.62 -14.28 4.54
CA GLY A 19 5.63 -14.45 5.58
C GLY A 19 6.67 -13.33 5.58
N VAL A 20 7.17 -12.95 4.40
CA VAL A 20 8.14 -11.83 4.26
C VAL A 20 7.51 -10.52 4.69
N MET A 21 6.29 -10.23 4.23
CA MET A 21 5.60 -8.99 4.60
C MET A 21 5.24 -8.97 6.08
N GLY A 22 4.82 -10.10 6.65
CA GLY A 22 4.55 -10.23 8.08
C GLY A 22 5.81 -10.07 8.92
N ALA A 23 6.93 -10.64 8.50
CA ALA A 23 8.23 -10.47 9.17
C ALA A 23 8.70 -9.00 9.11
N ALA A 24 8.52 -8.33 7.97
CA ALA A 24 8.82 -6.91 7.84
C ALA A 24 7.96 -6.05 8.78
N LEU A 25 6.68 -6.33 8.88
CA LEU A 25 5.78 -5.64 9.81
C LEU A 25 6.20 -5.88 11.26
N ALA A 26 6.51 -7.12 11.63
CA ALA A 26 6.98 -7.45 12.97
C ALA A 26 8.28 -6.71 13.30
N ALA A 27 9.23 -6.64 12.36
CA ALA A 27 10.47 -5.91 12.52
C ALA A 27 10.22 -4.40 12.73
N LEU A 28 9.31 -3.80 11.98
CA LEU A 28 8.93 -2.40 12.14
C LEU A 28 8.30 -2.13 13.50
N LEU A 29 7.41 -3.00 13.95
CA LEU A 29 6.74 -2.84 15.26
C LEU A 29 7.72 -3.05 16.42
N LEU A 30 8.66 -3.98 16.29
CA LEU A 30 9.70 -4.22 17.31
C LEU A 30 10.74 -3.09 17.34
N ALA A 31 11.01 -2.46 16.20
CA ALA A 31 11.93 -1.32 16.10
C ALA A 31 11.27 0.01 16.47
N ALA A 32 9.96 0.02 16.77
CA ALA A 32 9.25 1.24 17.13
C ALA A 32 9.84 1.88 18.39
N PRO A 33 10.17 3.18 18.38
CA PRO A 33 10.65 3.85 19.57
C PRO A 33 9.56 3.92 20.63
N THR A 34 9.96 3.75 21.90
CA THR A 34 9.06 3.81 23.03
C THR A 34 9.47 4.95 23.96
N LYS A 35 8.48 5.59 24.58
CA LYS A 35 8.67 6.61 25.58
C LYS A 35 7.65 6.37 26.70
N ASP A 36 8.14 6.32 27.95
CA ASP A 36 7.30 6.09 29.12
C ASP A 36 6.42 4.83 29.03
N GLY A 37 6.95 3.76 28.41
CA GLY A 37 6.24 2.48 28.24
C GLY A 37 5.24 2.45 27.09
N ALA A 38 5.06 3.54 26.35
CA ALA A 38 4.17 3.65 25.19
C ALA A 38 4.96 3.89 23.90
N VAL A 39 4.38 3.53 22.76
CA VAL A 39 4.98 3.80 21.46
C VAL A 39 5.04 5.29 21.19
N ASP A 40 6.21 5.80 20.85
CA ASP A 40 6.40 7.18 20.40
C ASP A 40 6.21 7.24 18.88
N TRP A 41 5.05 7.72 18.44
CA TRP A 41 4.68 7.77 17.03
C TRP A 41 5.45 8.82 16.21
N PHE A 42 6.03 9.80 16.87
CA PHE A 42 6.69 10.91 16.17
C PHE A 42 8.21 10.87 16.26
N ALA A 43 8.77 9.97 17.06
CA ALA A 43 10.20 9.82 17.15
C ALA A 43 10.77 9.09 15.94
N PRO A 44 11.97 9.50 15.45
CA PRO A 44 12.65 8.78 14.39
C PRO A 44 13.04 7.37 14.84
N MET A 45 12.79 6.38 14.00
CA MET A 45 13.09 4.97 14.29
C MET A 45 14.61 4.70 14.29
N ILE A 46 15.38 5.48 13.53
CA ILE A 46 16.84 5.40 13.46
C ILE A 46 17.39 6.73 14.00
N PRO A 47 17.83 6.78 15.26
CA PRO A 47 18.43 8.00 15.82
C PRO A 47 19.68 8.40 15.03
N GLY A 48 19.78 9.69 14.71
CA GLY A 48 20.93 10.23 13.96
C GLY A 48 20.94 9.91 12.47
N GLY A 49 19.91 9.23 11.94
CA GLY A 49 19.75 9.02 10.51
C GLY A 49 19.43 10.32 9.77
N TRP A 50 19.83 10.41 8.51
CA TRP A 50 19.55 11.59 7.68
C TRP A 50 18.06 11.72 7.31
N MET A 51 17.29 10.61 7.34
CA MET A 51 15.84 10.60 7.17
C MET A 51 15.16 10.38 8.52
N ALA A 52 14.24 11.25 8.85
CA ALA A 52 13.43 11.13 10.07
C ALA A 52 12.24 10.16 9.80
N TRP A 53 12.54 8.88 9.68
CA TRP A 53 11.52 7.84 9.52
C TRP A 53 10.79 7.62 10.85
N THR A 54 9.54 8.04 10.91
CA THR A 54 8.65 7.73 12.03
C THR A 54 7.90 6.43 11.77
N LEU A 55 7.34 5.83 12.80
CA LEU A 55 6.56 4.59 12.66
C LEU A 55 5.37 4.75 11.68
N PRO A 56 4.55 5.81 11.72
CA PRO A 56 3.48 6.00 10.75
C PRO A 56 3.96 6.03 9.30
N VAL A 57 5.08 6.68 9.03
CA VAL A 57 5.68 6.73 7.68
C VAL A 57 6.14 5.35 7.23
N ALA A 58 6.82 4.61 8.12
CA ALA A 58 7.27 3.25 7.84
C ALA A 58 6.08 2.31 7.58
N LEU A 59 5.02 2.41 8.37
CA LEU A 59 3.80 1.64 8.17
C LEU A 59 3.11 1.99 6.85
N PHE A 60 3.08 3.25 6.47
CA PHE A 60 2.57 3.68 5.17
C PHE A 60 3.31 3.01 4.02
N PHE A 61 4.65 3.05 4.03
CA PHE A 61 5.44 2.38 3.00
C PHE A 61 5.27 0.86 3.02
N TRP A 62 5.12 0.27 4.20
CA TRP A 62 4.81 -1.17 4.31
C TRP A 62 3.47 -1.51 3.64
N VAL A 63 2.43 -0.71 3.86
CA VAL A 63 1.11 -0.88 3.22
C VAL A 63 1.24 -0.77 1.71
N ILE A 64 1.95 0.24 1.19
CA ILE A 64 2.17 0.42 -0.24
C ILE A 64 2.92 -0.78 -0.83
N ALA A 65 4.00 -1.22 -0.18
CA ALA A 65 4.75 -2.40 -0.62
C ALA A 65 3.88 -3.66 -0.64
N SER A 66 3.05 -3.86 0.37
CA SER A 66 2.10 -4.98 0.45
C SER A 66 1.09 -4.95 -0.69
N LEU A 67 0.55 -3.79 -1.00
CA LEU A 67 -0.35 -3.60 -2.13
C LEU A 67 0.34 -3.93 -3.45
N LEU A 68 1.55 -3.44 -3.67
CA LEU A 68 2.31 -3.72 -4.90
C LEU A 68 2.60 -5.20 -5.06
N VAL A 69 3.03 -5.87 -4.00
CA VAL A 69 3.27 -7.33 -4.01
C VAL A 69 1.98 -8.07 -4.32
N THR A 70 0.88 -7.73 -3.66
CA THR A 70 -0.43 -8.36 -3.87
C THR A 70 -0.90 -8.20 -5.30
N PHE A 71 -0.87 -6.98 -5.84
CA PHE A 71 -1.32 -6.72 -7.22
C PHE A 71 -0.40 -7.36 -8.25
N THR A 72 0.90 -7.45 -7.99
CA THR A 72 1.85 -8.15 -8.87
C THR A 72 1.52 -9.63 -8.93
N LEU A 73 1.29 -10.28 -7.79
CA LEU A 73 0.91 -11.69 -7.74
C LEU A 73 -0.44 -11.95 -8.41
N LEU A 74 -1.41 -11.07 -8.20
CA LEU A 74 -2.71 -11.15 -8.86
C LEU A 74 -2.59 -10.99 -10.38
N ALA A 75 -1.74 -10.08 -10.85
CA ALA A 75 -1.53 -9.86 -12.27
C ALA A 75 -0.91 -11.08 -12.96
N ILE A 76 -0.02 -11.79 -12.28
CA ILE A 76 0.62 -12.99 -12.83
C ILE A 76 -0.32 -14.19 -12.75
N ARG A 77 -0.99 -14.39 -11.62
CA ARG A 77 -1.86 -15.55 -11.40
C ARG A 77 -3.19 -15.45 -12.14
N PHE A 78 -3.78 -14.25 -12.14
CA PHE A 78 -5.08 -13.97 -12.75
C PHE A 78 -4.94 -12.78 -13.70
N PRO A 79 -4.40 -13.01 -14.92
CA PRO A 79 -4.30 -11.93 -15.90
C PRO A 79 -5.66 -11.29 -16.12
N GLU A 80 -5.71 -9.98 -16.10
CA GLU A 80 -6.93 -9.21 -16.24
C GLU A 80 -6.96 -8.53 -17.61
N THR A 81 -8.10 -8.63 -18.27
CA THR A 81 -8.36 -7.81 -19.45
C THR A 81 -8.71 -6.38 -18.99
N PRO A 82 -8.19 -5.34 -19.68
CA PRO A 82 -8.57 -3.98 -19.36
C PRO A 82 -10.10 -3.80 -19.46
N ARG A 83 -10.66 -3.04 -18.55
CA ARG A 83 -12.08 -2.71 -18.59
C ARG A 83 -12.28 -1.21 -18.81
N VAL A 84 -13.36 -0.86 -19.47
CA VAL A 84 -13.80 0.52 -19.64
C VAL A 84 -14.82 0.85 -18.57
N GLY A 85 -14.55 1.89 -17.79
CA GLY A 85 -15.46 2.37 -16.76
C GLY A 85 -16.07 3.74 -17.10
N VAL A 86 -16.47 4.47 -16.06
CA VAL A 86 -17.12 5.80 -16.22
C VAL A 86 -16.23 6.79 -16.96
N LEU A 87 -14.91 6.72 -16.79
CA LEU A 87 -13.98 7.62 -17.49
C LEU A 87 -13.78 7.28 -18.96
N ARG A 88 -14.37 6.18 -19.44
CA ARG A 88 -14.25 5.68 -20.82
C ARG A 88 -12.80 5.42 -21.25
N ILE A 89 -11.94 5.07 -20.31
CA ILE A 89 -10.56 4.64 -20.56
C ILE A 89 -10.42 3.18 -20.14
N GLU A 90 -9.54 2.46 -20.82
CA GLU A 90 -9.22 1.10 -20.48
C GLU A 90 -8.28 1.09 -19.27
N THR A 91 -8.69 0.44 -18.19
CA THR A 91 -7.91 0.37 -16.97
C THR A 91 -7.78 -1.06 -16.46
N THR A 92 -6.58 -1.40 -16.00
CA THR A 92 -6.30 -2.62 -15.25
C THR A 92 -6.35 -2.34 -13.74
N ARG A 93 -6.20 -3.38 -12.92
CA ARG A 93 -6.08 -3.22 -11.46
C ARG A 93 -4.94 -2.28 -11.06
N GLY A 94 -3.78 -2.43 -11.70
CA GLY A 94 -2.62 -1.58 -11.44
C GLY A 94 -2.88 -0.11 -11.79
N ASP A 95 -3.55 0.15 -12.89
CA ASP A 95 -3.93 1.51 -13.29
C ASP A 95 -4.88 2.15 -12.28
N ARG A 96 -5.85 1.38 -11.80
CA ARG A 96 -6.77 1.85 -10.76
C ARG A 96 -6.06 2.14 -9.45
N LEU A 97 -5.11 1.29 -9.05
CA LEU A 97 -4.27 1.54 -7.88
C LEU A 97 -3.48 2.83 -8.06
N PHE A 98 -2.85 3.03 -9.21
CA PHE A 98 -2.11 4.26 -9.51
C PHE A 98 -3.00 5.51 -9.43
N ILE A 99 -4.17 5.47 -10.06
CA ILE A 99 -5.14 6.57 -10.02
C ILE A 99 -5.58 6.84 -8.57
N SER A 100 -5.84 5.79 -7.80
CA SER A 100 -6.23 5.92 -6.40
C SER A 100 -5.14 6.58 -5.56
N LEU A 101 -3.89 6.15 -5.71
CA LEU A 101 -2.76 6.70 -4.96
C LEU A 101 -2.47 8.14 -5.36
N LEU A 102 -2.46 8.44 -6.65
CA LEU A 102 -2.22 9.79 -7.16
C LEU A 102 -3.30 10.76 -6.69
N GLY A 103 -4.57 10.38 -6.84
CA GLY A 103 -5.69 11.18 -6.38
C GLY A 103 -5.70 11.37 -4.87
N SER A 104 -5.30 10.34 -4.12
CA SER A 104 -5.16 10.43 -2.67
C SER A 104 -4.08 11.44 -2.25
N ALA A 105 -2.98 11.52 -2.99
CA ALA A 105 -1.95 12.54 -2.77
C ALA A 105 -2.52 13.95 -2.94
N PHE A 106 -3.27 14.20 -4.01
CA PHE A 106 -3.93 15.48 -4.24
C PHE A 106 -4.99 15.80 -3.19
N ILE A 107 -5.79 14.80 -2.79
CA ILE A 107 -6.79 14.97 -1.73
C ILE A 107 -6.11 15.37 -0.42
N SER A 108 -5.02 14.72 -0.07
CA SER A 108 -4.27 15.01 1.16
C SER A 108 -3.68 16.42 1.14
N LEU A 109 -3.13 16.85 0.01
CA LEU A 109 -2.62 18.21 -0.15
C LEU A 109 -3.73 19.25 -0.05
N GLY A 110 -4.87 19.01 -0.68
CA GLY A 110 -6.05 19.89 -0.59
C GLY A 110 -6.58 19.96 0.83
N TRP A 111 -6.63 18.84 1.53
CA TRP A 111 -7.04 18.80 2.93
C TRP A 111 -6.14 19.67 3.82
N LEU A 112 -4.82 19.52 3.66
CA LEU A 112 -3.87 20.33 4.40
C LEU A 112 -4.03 21.82 4.11
N PHE A 113 -4.33 22.18 2.88
CA PHE A 113 -4.55 23.56 2.47
C PHE A 113 -5.80 24.17 3.13
N PHE A 114 -6.92 23.45 3.14
CA PHE A 114 -8.19 23.97 3.62
C PHE A 114 -8.43 23.79 5.13
N PHE A 115 -7.98 22.66 5.68
CA PHE A 115 -8.30 22.26 7.05
C PHE A 115 -7.08 22.12 7.96
N GLY A 116 -5.89 21.99 7.40
CA GLY A 116 -4.68 21.74 8.16
C GLY A 116 -4.69 20.38 8.86
N ALA A 117 -3.94 20.26 9.95
CA ALA A 117 -3.93 19.05 10.78
C ALA A 117 -5.16 19.04 11.72
N PRO A 118 -5.70 17.85 12.11
CA PRO A 118 -5.23 16.50 11.78
C PRO A 118 -5.68 16.03 10.38
N VAL A 119 -4.86 15.18 9.76
CA VAL A 119 -5.08 14.70 8.38
C VAL A 119 -5.83 13.37 8.29
N TRP A 120 -6.21 12.77 9.41
CA TRP A 120 -6.92 11.48 9.39
C TRP A 120 -8.29 11.56 8.70
N GLY A 121 -8.92 12.74 8.68
CA GLY A 121 -10.13 12.97 7.88
C GLY A 121 -9.85 12.87 6.37
N ALA A 122 -8.70 13.32 5.91
CA ALA A 122 -8.25 13.11 4.54
C ALA A 122 -8.10 11.63 4.21
N LEU A 123 -7.63 10.82 5.14
CA LEU A 123 -7.54 9.36 4.96
C LEU A 123 -8.92 8.74 4.67
N ILE A 124 -9.95 9.14 5.39
CA ILE A 124 -11.32 8.67 5.15
C ILE A 124 -11.77 9.03 3.74
N VAL A 125 -11.56 10.28 3.31
CA VAL A 125 -11.89 10.74 1.96
C VAL A 125 -11.11 9.96 0.91
N CYS A 126 -9.82 9.71 1.14
CA CYS A 126 -8.98 8.91 0.25
C CYS A 126 -9.48 7.47 0.10
N LEU A 127 -9.91 6.85 1.19
CA LEU A 127 -10.46 5.48 1.16
C LEU A 127 -11.77 5.43 0.37
N VAL A 128 -12.65 6.39 0.55
CA VAL A 128 -13.90 6.51 -0.23
C VAL A 128 -13.59 6.72 -1.72
N TYR A 129 -12.65 7.60 -2.02
CA TYR A 129 -12.19 7.84 -3.38
C TYR A 129 -11.61 6.58 -4.03
N ALA A 130 -10.74 5.87 -3.32
CA ALA A 130 -10.16 4.61 -3.81
C ALA A 130 -11.25 3.57 -4.07
N ALA A 131 -12.21 3.41 -3.18
CA ALA A 131 -13.34 2.52 -3.36
C ALA A 131 -14.16 2.90 -4.62
N ALA A 132 -14.39 4.20 -4.84
CA ALA A 132 -15.06 4.69 -6.03
C ALA A 132 -14.28 4.38 -7.31
N VAL A 133 -12.96 4.57 -7.30
CA VAL A 133 -12.09 4.27 -8.44
C VAL A 133 -12.15 2.78 -8.79
N PHE A 134 -12.02 1.90 -7.80
CA PHE A 134 -12.07 0.46 -8.04
C PHE A 134 -13.46 -0.03 -8.47
N ARG A 135 -14.51 0.67 -8.08
CA ARG A 135 -15.88 0.29 -8.43
C ARG A 135 -16.29 0.77 -9.83
N TRP A 136 -15.98 1.99 -10.18
CA TRP A 136 -16.54 2.64 -11.37
C TRP A 136 -15.52 2.97 -12.47
N VAL A 137 -14.29 3.11 -12.14
CA VAL A 137 -13.23 3.33 -13.14
C VAL A 137 -12.68 1.98 -13.61
#